data_18b56554f0e75e437f5d2d08afd50187
#
_entry.id   18b56554f0e75e437f5d2d08afd50187
#
_cell.length_a   1.000
_cell.length_b   1.000
_cell.length_c   1.000
_cell.angle_alpha   90.00
_cell.angle_beta   90.00
_cell.angle_gamma   90.00
#
_symmetry.space_group_name_H-M   'P 1'
#
loop_
_entity.id
_entity.type
_entity.pdbx_description
1 polymer ?
#
loop_
_entity_poly.entity_id
_entity_poly.type
_entity_poly.pdbx_seq_one_letter_code
_entity_poly.pdbx_strand_id
1 'polypeptide(L)'
;YRGRILAGILFLGAPMAVTFNMVYTEAPFLALCVWALIFMIQERWWQTTVLIYLLGFVRLTAIDLVATFAIIVLLYARTNWRAWLGVAVSGLSLVTYIRFASASTQDIGGYFGMQSKGWNSTFDWGVATVDWVYSTLTEFNDIGYILSVVSIIGAPIAMLIAFRRLPWALWVFGTGITANVLLSD
;
A
#
# COMPACT_ATOMS: atom_id res chain seq x y z
N TYR A 1 14.65 19.94 11.83
CA TYR A 1 13.47 20.74 11.51
C TYR A 1 13.30 20.90 9.99
N ARG A 2 14.34 21.33 9.27
CA ARG A 2 14.33 21.55 7.81
C ARG A 2 13.95 20.29 7.02
N GLY A 3 14.44 19.11 7.39
CA GLY A 3 14.11 17.86 6.70
C GLY A 3 12.63 17.47 6.82
N ARG A 4 11.96 17.79 7.94
CA ARG A 4 10.53 17.52 8.13
C ARG A 4 9.66 18.40 7.24
N ILE A 5 10.03 19.69 7.11
CA ILE A 5 9.35 20.64 6.23
C ILE A 5 9.52 20.22 4.77
N LEU A 6 10.76 19.89 4.38
CA LEU A 6 11.05 19.42 3.02
C LEU A 6 10.26 18.16 2.67
N ALA A 7 10.19 17.18 3.57
CA ALA A 7 9.39 15.98 3.37
C ALA A 7 7.91 16.30 3.17
N GLY A 8 7.34 17.22 3.96
CA GLY A 8 5.97 17.68 3.79
C GLY A 8 5.74 18.37 2.44
N ILE A 9 6.66 19.24 2.03
CA ILE A 9 6.58 19.95 0.74
C ILE A 9 6.65 18.94 -0.43
N LEU A 10 7.58 18.00 -0.39
CA LEU A 10 7.73 16.98 -1.42
C LEU A 10 6.50 16.07 -1.49
N PHE A 11 5.91 15.73 -0.33
CA PHE A 11 4.71 14.91 -0.26
C PHE A 11 3.49 15.63 -0.84
N LEU A 12 3.26 16.89 -0.46
CA LEU A 12 2.13 17.70 -0.94
C LEU A 12 2.34 18.20 -2.38
N GLY A 13 3.57 18.30 -2.83
CA GLY A 13 3.91 18.68 -4.21
C GLY A 13 4.05 17.51 -5.16
N ALA A 14 3.80 16.27 -4.73
CA ALA A 14 3.82 15.12 -5.61
C ALA A 14 2.75 15.23 -6.70
N PRO A 15 3.00 14.76 -7.93
CA PRO A 15 2.07 14.91 -9.07
C PRO A 15 0.65 14.42 -8.79
N MET A 16 0.50 13.39 -7.97
CA MET A 16 -0.80 12.80 -7.59
C MET A 16 -1.36 13.33 -6.26
N ALA A 17 -0.75 14.31 -5.63
CA ALA A 17 -1.23 14.87 -4.36
C ALA A 17 -2.63 15.51 -4.46
N VAL A 18 -3.08 15.86 -5.65
CA VAL A 18 -4.45 16.34 -5.93
C VAL A 18 -5.50 15.32 -5.49
N THR A 19 -5.21 14.02 -5.49
CA THR A 19 -6.13 12.96 -5.07
C THR A 19 -6.52 13.07 -3.59
N PHE A 20 -5.70 13.71 -2.76
CA PHE A 20 -6.04 13.95 -1.35
C PHE A 20 -7.13 15.01 -1.16
N ASN A 21 -7.41 15.83 -2.17
CA ASN A 21 -8.47 16.83 -2.16
C ASN A 21 -9.76 16.33 -2.85
N MET A 22 -9.72 15.16 -3.45
CA MET A 22 -10.88 14.53 -4.07
C MET A 22 -11.68 13.72 -3.05
N VAL A 23 -12.94 13.43 -3.33
CA VAL A 23 -13.80 12.57 -2.51
C VAL A 23 -13.46 11.10 -2.81
N TYR A 24 -12.21 10.73 -2.55
CA TYR A 24 -11.70 9.38 -2.68
C TYR A 24 -11.25 8.81 -1.34
N THR A 25 -10.96 7.53 -1.30
CA THR A 25 -10.54 6.82 -0.09
C THR A 25 -9.05 7.02 0.25
N GLU A 26 -8.28 7.74 -0.59
CA GLU A 26 -6.84 7.93 -0.44
C GLU A 26 -6.49 8.71 0.84
N ALA A 27 -7.18 9.82 1.09
CA ALA A 27 -6.88 10.65 2.25
C ALA A 27 -7.13 9.93 3.59
N PRO A 28 -8.32 9.33 3.84
CA PRO A 28 -8.55 8.57 5.07
C PRO A 28 -7.65 7.33 5.16
N PHE A 29 -7.39 6.65 4.03
CA PHE A 29 -6.47 5.51 4.00
C PHE A 29 -5.08 5.92 4.47
N LEU A 30 -4.52 6.98 3.89
CA LEU A 30 -3.19 7.45 4.23
C LEU A 30 -3.08 7.91 5.67
N ALA A 31 -4.07 8.66 6.17
CA ALA A 31 -4.08 9.12 7.56
C ALA A 31 -4.03 7.95 8.55
N LEU A 32 -4.89 6.94 8.37
CA LEU A 32 -4.92 5.74 9.21
C LEU A 32 -3.64 4.91 9.05
N CYS A 33 -3.11 4.79 7.81
CA CYS A 33 -1.88 4.08 7.49
C CYS A 33 -0.68 4.67 8.24
N VAL A 34 -0.49 5.98 8.18
CA VAL A 34 0.62 6.66 8.85
C VAL A 34 0.56 6.45 10.36
N TRP A 35 -0.61 6.57 10.97
CA TRP A 35 -0.78 6.33 12.40
C TRP A 35 -0.58 4.85 12.77
N ALA A 36 -1.02 3.91 11.93
CA ALA A 36 -0.78 2.48 12.14
C ALA A 36 0.72 2.17 12.15
N LEU A 37 1.47 2.72 11.19
CA LEU A 37 2.93 2.57 11.12
C LEU A 37 3.64 3.21 12.32
N ILE A 38 3.21 4.40 12.77
CA ILE A 38 3.75 5.04 13.97
C ILE A 38 3.53 4.16 15.21
N PHE A 39 2.31 3.64 15.42
CA PHE A 39 2.03 2.77 16.55
C PHE A 39 2.74 1.42 16.46
N MET A 40 2.95 0.91 15.26
CA MET A 40 3.74 -0.31 15.02
C MET A 40 5.21 -0.10 15.43
N ILE A 41 5.82 1.03 15.06
CA ILE A 41 7.19 1.40 15.48
C ILE A 41 7.28 1.58 17.00
N GLN A 42 6.21 2.06 17.64
CA GLN A 42 6.13 2.24 19.10
C GLN A 42 5.75 0.96 19.85
N GLU A 43 5.61 -0.16 19.15
CA GLU A 43 5.17 -1.46 19.69
C GLU A 43 3.79 -1.41 20.38
N ARG A 44 2.95 -0.49 19.97
CA ARG A 44 1.58 -0.33 20.50
C ARG A 44 0.62 -1.22 19.72
N TRP A 45 0.73 -2.52 19.92
CA TRP A 45 0.08 -3.55 19.10
C TRP A 45 -1.43 -3.39 19.01
N TRP A 46 -2.10 -3.01 20.10
CA TRP A 46 -3.55 -2.85 20.11
C TRP A 46 -4.02 -1.67 19.25
N GLN A 47 -3.37 -0.52 19.36
CA GLN A 47 -3.68 0.64 18.54
C GLN A 47 -3.40 0.35 17.07
N THR A 48 -2.30 -0.31 16.77
CA THR A 48 -1.98 -0.81 15.42
C THR A 48 -3.09 -1.70 14.87
N THR A 49 -3.55 -2.67 15.67
CA THR A 49 -4.65 -3.58 15.29
C THR A 49 -5.92 -2.83 14.93
N VAL A 50 -6.36 -1.90 15.77
CA VAL A 50 -7.59 -1.13 15.52
C VAL A 50 -7.50 -0.35 14.22
N LEU A 51 -6.38 0.32 13.98
CA LEU A 51 -6.22 1.13 12.77
C LEU A 51 -6.16 0.27 11.50
N ILE A 52 -5.42 -0.85 11.52
CA ILE A 52 -5.35 -1.75 10.36
C ILE A 52 -6.70 -2.43 10.14
N TYR A 53 -7.42 -2.79 11.21
CA TYR A 53 -8.76 -3.34 11.09
C TYR A 53 -9.72 -2.37 10.40
N LEU A 54 -9.70 -1.09 10.75
CA LEU A 54 -10.49 -0.05 10.08
C LEU A 54 -10.06 0.13 8.62
N LEU A 55 -8.75 0.12 8.36
CA LEU A 55 -8.19 0.23 7.00
C LEU A 55 -8.65 -0.89 6.07
N GLY A 56 -8.83 -2.10 6.57
CA GLY A 56 -9.32 -3.23 5.79
C GLY A 56 -10.72 -3.02 5.19
N PHE A 57 -11.53 -2.11 5.74
CA PHE A 57 -12.82 -1.71 5.16
C PHE A 57 -12.72 -0.51 4.20
N VAL A 58 -11.59 0.18 4.19
CA VAL A 58 -11.37 1.33 3.29
C VAL A 58 -10.83 0.85 1.94
N ARG A 59 -9.81 0.00 1.94
CA ARG A 59 -9.18 -0.50 0.70
C ARG A 59 -8.55 -1.87 0.93
N LEU A 60 -8.58 -2.70 -0.11
CA LEU A 60 -7.92 -4.02 -0.08
C LEU A 60 -6.39 -3.91 0.04
N THR A 61 -5.79 -2.81 -0.42
CA THR A 61 -4.35 -2.52 -0.24
C THR A 61 -3.89 -2.48 1.23
N ALA A 62 -4.82 -2.47 2.20
CA ALA A 62 -4.51 -2.70 3.60
C ALA A 62 -3.88 -4.08 3.87
N ILE A 63 -3.92 -5.02 2.91
CA ILE A 63 -3.22 -6.31 2.97
C ILE A 63 -1.72 -6.12 3.17
N ASP A 64 -1.11 -5.11 2.54
CA ASP A 64 0.31 -4.79 2.69
C ASP A 64 0.65 -4.36 4.13
N LEU A 65 -0.28 -3.67 4.80
CA LEU A 65 -0.13 -3.32 6.23
C LEU A 65 -0.30 -4.53 7.14
N VAL A 66 -1.24 -5.43 6.85
CA VAL A 66 -1.40 -6.68 7.60
C VAL A 66 -0.15 -7.55 7.47
N ALA A 67 0.37 -7.70 6.25
CA ALA A 67 1.61 -8.42 5.99
C ALA A 67 2.81 -7.77 6.72
N THR A 68 2.92 -6.44 6.65
CA THR A 68 3.94 -5.68 7.39
C THR A 68 3.81 -5.92 8.89
N PHE A 69 2.61 -5.84 9.44
CA PHE A 69 2.36 -6.09 10.85
C PHE A 69 2.78 -7.50 11.26
N ALA A 70 2.46 -8.52 10.46
CA ALA A 70 2.89 -9.89 10.72
C ALA A 70 4.42 -10.02 10.72
N ILE A 71 5.11 -9.41 9.75
CA ILE A 71 6.58 -9.43 9.67
C ILE A 71 7.19 -8.72 10.88
N ILE A 72 6.67 -7.56 11.28
CA ILE A 72 7.18 -6.81 12.42
C ILE A 72 6.95 -7.57 13.73
N VAL A 73 5.80 -8.20 13.91
CA VAL A 73 5.54 -9.07 15.08
C VAL A 73 6.49 -10.26 15.08
N LEU A 74 6.78 -10.87 13.93
CA LEU A 74 7.73 -11.96 13.80
C LEU A 74 9.16 -11.54 14.20
N LEU A 75 9.56 -10.32 13.84
CA LEU A 75 10.90 -9.81 14.11
C LEU A 75 11.09 -9.35 15.57
N TYR A 76 10.09 -8.67 16.14
CA TYR A 76 10.24 -7.98 17.43
C TYR A 76 9.40 -8.55 18.58
N ALA A 77 8.32 -9.25 18.26
CA ALA A 77 7.35 -9.70 19.26
C ALA A 77 6.86 -11.14 19.00
N ARG A 78 7.70 -12.02 18.48
CA ARG A 78 7.32 -13.37 18.04
C ARG A 78 6.66 -14.23 19.12
N THR A 79 6.99 -14.03 20.38
CA THR A 79 6.42 -14.76 21.51
C THR A 79 5.20 -14.06 22.14
N ASN A 80 4.87 -12.86 21.68
CA ASN A 80 3.74 -12.09 22.20
C ASN A 80 2.44 -12.51 21.49
N TRP A 81 1.70 -13.44 22.13
CA TRP A 81 0.44 -13.93 21.58
C TRP A 81 -0.60 -12.80 21.33
N ARG A 82 -0.56 -11.71 22.10
CA ARG A 82 -1.47 -10.56 21.93
C ARG A 82 -1.19 -9.82 20.62
N ALA A 83 0.08 -9.71 20.23
CA ALA A 83 0.46 -9.12 18.96
C ALA A 83 -0.01 -10.00 17.78
N TRP A 84 0.15 -11.32 17.89
CA TRP A 84 -0.36 -12.27 16.88
C TRP A 84 -1.89 -12.27 16.78
N LEU A 85 -2.59 -12.15 17.92
CA LEU A 85 -4.03 -11.96 17.91
C LEU A 85 -4.40 -10.67 17.17
N GLY A 86 -3.63 -9.59 17.37
CA GLY A 86 -3.79 -8.35 16.62
C GLY A 86 -3.64 -8.52 15.12
N VAL A 87 -2.64 -9.27 14.65
CA VAL A 87 -2.47 -9.61 13.24
C VAL A 87 -3.68 -10.37 12.71
N ALA A 88 -4.15 -11.39 13.43
CA ALA A 88 -5.30 -12.18 13.02
C ALA A 88 -6.59 -11.34 12.92
N VAL A 89 -6.85 -10.49 13.92
CA VAL A 89 -7.99 -9.56 13.91
C VAL A 89 -7.91 -8.57 12.76
N SER A 90 -6.71 -8.03 12.49
CA SER A 90 -6.49 -7.13 11.34
C SER A 90 -6.76 -7.84 10.01
N GLY A 91 -6.33 -9.10 9.86
CA GLY A 91 -6.61 -9.90 8.65
C GLY A 91 -8.09 -10.23 8.48
N LEU A 92 -8.82 -10.38 9.59
CA LEU A 92 -10.26 -10.68 9.56
C LEU A 92 -11.07 -9.57 8.88
N SER A 93 -10.66 -8.29 9.00
CA SER A 93 -11.35 -7.19 8.31
C SER A 93 -11.31 -7.34 6.80
N LEU A 94 -10.18 -7.75 6.24
CA LEU A 94 -10.03 -8.00 4.79
C LEU A 94 -10.93 -9.14 4.32
N VAL A 95 -10.95 -10.24 5.06
CA VAL A 95 -11.81 -11.39 4.75
C VAL A 95 -13.28 -10.96 4.79
N THR A 96 -13.69 -10.22 5.81
CA THR A 96 -15.06 -9.70 5.95
C THR A 96 -15.42 -8.78 4.79
N TYR A 97 -14.51 -7.86 4.43
CA TYR A 97 -14.70 -6.94 3.30
C TYR A 97 -14.88 -7.71 1.98
N ILE A 98 -13.98 -8.66 1.68
CA ILE A 98 -14.06 -9.47 0.45
C ILE A 98 -15.35 -10.28 0.42
N ARG A 99 -15.76 -10.88 1.53
CA ARG A 99 -17.02 -11.64 1.63
C ARG A 99 -18.23 -10.76 1.37
N PHE A 100 -18.27 -9.58 2.01
CA PHE A 100 -19.38 -8.64 1.83
C PHE A 100 -19.44 -8.11 0.39
N ALA A 101 -18.31 -7.67 -0.17
CA ALA A 101 -18.24 -7.20 -1.54
C ALA A 101 -18.58 -8.30 -2.56
N SER A 102 -18.12 -9.53 -2.34
CA SER A 102 -18.43 -10.67 -3.21
C SER A 102 -19.91 -11.06 -3.13
N ALA A 103 -20.54 -10.96 -1.97
CA ALA A 103 -21.98 -11.23 -1.83
C ALA A 103 -22.84 -10.24 -2.62
N SER A 104 -22.39 -8.99 -2.74
CA SER A 104 -23.08 -7.92 -3.49
C SER A 104 -22.82 -7.98 -5.01
N THR A 105 -21.84 -8.76 -5.46
CA THR A 105 -21.38 -8.80 -6.87
C THR A 105 -21.33 -10.22 -7.44
N GLN A 106 -22.19 -11.13 -6.94
CA GLN A 106 -22.21 -12.54 -7.36
C GLN A 106 -22.40 -12.74 -8.86
N ASP A 107 -23.23 -11.92 -9.49
CA ASP A 107 -23.57 -12.01 -10.91
C ASP A 107 -22.38 -11.78 -11.85
N ILE A 108 -21.34 -11.12 -11.38
CA ILE A 108 -20.14 -10.78 -12.15
C ILE A 108 -18.88 -11.55 -11.68
N GLY A 109 -19.03 -12.54 -10.83
CA GLY A 109 -17.91 -13.36 -10.32
C GLY A 109 -17.33 -12.88 -9.00
N GLY A 110 -18.12 -12.12 -8.20
CA GLY A 110 -17.70 -11.61 -6.91
C GLY A 110 -16.71 -10.47 -7.00
N TYR A 111 -16.04 -10.17 -5.88
CA TYR A 111 -15.07 -9.06 -5.80
C TYR A 111 -13.97 -9.16 -6.87
N PHE A 112 -13.33 -10.31 -7.02
CA PHE A 112 -12.24 -10.48 -8.00
C PHE A 112 -12.75 -10.44 -9.45
N GLY A 113 -13.95 -10.95 -9.71
CA GLY A 113 -14.58 -10.81 -11.03
C GLY A 113 -14.89 -9.35 -11.39
N MET A 114 -15.27 -8.54 -10.41
CA MET A 114 -15.45 -7.10 -10.59
C MET A 114 -14.11 -6.39 -10.89
N GLN A 115 -13.05 -6.75 -10.19
CA GLN A 115 -11.71 -6.18 -10.41
C GLN A 115 -11.19 -6.52 -11.81
N SER A 116 -11.24 -7.77 -12.23
CA SER A 116 -10.74 -8.18 -13.55
C SER A 116 -11.57 -7.61 -14.70
N LYS A 117 -12.91 -7.56 -14.58
CA LYS A 117 -13.79 -7.04 -15.63
C LYS A 117 -13.90 -5.52 -15.66
N GLY A 118 -13.84 -4.87 -14.49
CA GLY A 118 -14.03 -3.42 -14.37
C GLY A 118 -12.75 -2.62 -14.57
N TRP A 119 -11.61 -3.15 -14.13
CA TRP A 119 -10.34 -2.44 -14.12
C TRP A 119 -9.25 -3.13 -14.93
N ASN A 120 -9.56 -4.31 -15.49
CA ASN A 120 -8.59 -5.20 -16.16
C ASN A 120 -7.34 -5.47 -15.31
N SER A 121 -7.51 -5.40 -13.98
CA SER A 121 -6.40 -5.51 -13.04
C SER A 121 -6.15 -6.97 -12.69
N THR A 122 -4.99 -7.46 -13.08
CA THR A 122 -4.51 -8.82 -12.83
C THR A 122 -3.08 -8.80 -12.29
N PHE A 123 -2.67 -9.89 -11.69
CA PHE A 123 -1.29 -10.05 -11.23
C PHE A 123 -0.48 -10.71 -12.35
N ASP A 124 0.32 -9.92 -13.07
CA ASP A 124 1.00 -10.32 -14.30
C ASP A 124 2.54 -10.44 -14.15
N TRP A 125 3.05 -10.41 -12.92
CA TRP A 125 4.49 -10.45 -12.61
C TRP A 125 5.27 -9.25 -13.14
N GLY A 126 4.59 -8.15 -13.44
CA GLY A 126 5.20 -6.90 -13.89
C GLY A 126 5.45 -6.83 -15.39
N VAL A 127 4.88 -7.74 -16.17
CA VAL A 127 5.02 -7.74 -17.65
C VAL A 127 4.42 -6.46 -18.21
N ALA A 128 3.18 -6.12 -17.83
CA ALA A 128 2.52 -4.90 -18.26
C ALA A 128 3.29 -3.64 -17.85
N THR A 129 3.83 -3.61 -16.64
CA THR A 129 4.66 -2.49 -16.19
C THR A 129 5.89 -2.29 -17.06
N VAL A 130 6.60 -3.36 -17.42
CA VAL A 130 7.79 -3.30 -18.29
C VAL A 130 7.41 -2.84 -19.69
N ASP A 131 6.36 -3.41 -20.27
CA ASP A 131 5.87 -3.06 -21.61
C ASP A 131 5.40 -1.61 -21.66
N TRP A 132 4.70 -1.16 -20.61
CA TRP A 132 4.25 0.23 -20.51
C TRP A 132 5.42 1.21 -20.38
N VAL A 133 6.43 0.90 -19.55
CA VAL A 133 7.66 1.71 -19.44
C VAL A 133 8.39 1.76 -20.78
N TYR A 134 8.53 0.62 -21.47
CA TYR A 134 9.19 0.55 -22.77
C TYR A 134 8.46 1.40 -23.83
N SER A 135 7.15 1.25 -23.97
CA SER A 135 6.35 2.03 -24.93
C SER A 135 6.38 3.52 -24.61
N THR A 136 6.31 3.89 -23.34
CA THR A 136 6.39 5.30 -22.90
C THR A 136 7.73 5.95 -23.28
N LEU A 137 8.83 5.22 -23.16
CA LEU A 137 10.16 5.74 -23.49
C LEU A 137 10.43 5.78 -25.01
N THR A 138 9.78 4.90 -25.79
CA THR A 138 10.02 4.82 -27.24
C THR A 138 9.09 5.70 -28.06
N GLU A 139 7.85 5.94 -27.60
CA GLU A 139 6.83 6.67 -28.34
C GLU A 139 6.75 8.17 -28.03
N PHE A 140 7.58 8.68 -27.13
CA PHE A 140 7.63 10.08 -26.70
C PHE A 140 6.26 10.66 -26.33
N ASN A 141 5.69 10.12 -25.28
CA ASN A 141 4.39 10.53 -24.76
C ASN A 141 4.46 11.77 -23.85
N ASP A 142 3.32 12.16 -23.32
CA ASP A 142 3.14 13.31 -22.43
C ASP A 142 4.11 13.28 -21.25
N ILE A 143 4.50 14.46 -20.77
CA ILE A 143 5.39 14.64 -19.63
C ILE A 143 4.91 13.92 -18.36
N GLY A 144 3.59 13.74 -18.22
CA GLY A 144 2.99 12.98 -17.14
C GLY A 144 3.42 11.51 -17.13
N TYR A 145 3.50 10.87 -18.29
CA TYR A 145 3.97 9.50 -18.43
C TYR A 145 5.45 9.36 -18.09
N ILE A 146 6.28 10.32 -18.51
CA ILE A 146 7.71 10.35 -18.17
C ILE A 146 7.90 10.46 -16.64
N LEU A 147 7.14 11.31 -15.96
CA LEU A 147 7.19 11.44 -14.51
C LEU A 147 6.75 10.14 -13.81
N SER A 148 5.77 9.42 -14.38
CA SER A 148 5.36 8.11 -13.87
C SER A 148 6.48 7.08 -14.02
N VAL A 149 7.16 7.02 -15.16
CA VAL A 149 8.34 6.14 -15.36
C VAL A 149 9.44 6.46 -14.35
N VAL A 150 9.74 7.74 -14.13
CA VAL A 150 10.72 8.16 -13.11
C VAL A 150 10.30 7.67 -11.71
N SER A 151 9.02 7.73 -11.39
CA SER A 151 8.49 7.25 -10.11
C SER A 151 8.56 5.73 -9.98
N ILE A 152 8.22 4.99 -11.04
CA ILE A 152 8.27 3.53 -11.09
C ILE A 152 9.71 3.02 -10.90
N ILE A 153 10.68 3.64 -11.55
CA ILE A 153 12.10 3.27 -11.42
C ILE A 153 12.69 3.81 -10.11
N GLY A 154 12.32 5.03 -9.72
CA GLY A 154 12.84 5.70 -8.54
C GLY A 154 12.42 5.06 -7.22
N ALA A 155 11.19 4.53 -7.14
CA ALA A 155 10.69 3.94 -5.90
C ALA A 155 11.51 2.71 -5.44
N PRO A 156 11.79 1.68 -6.27
CA PRO A 156 12.67 0.56 -5.89
C PRO A 156 14.07 1.03 -5.49
N ILE A 157 14.66 1.98 -6.24
CA ILE A 157 15.98 2.53 -5.94
C ILE A 157 15.95 3.21 -4.58
N ALA A 158 14.94 4.02 -4.31
CA ALA A 158 14.77 4.67 -3.03
C ALA A 158 14.64 3.66 -1.87
N MET A 159 13.90 2.56 -2.07
CA MET A 159 13.78 1.49 -1.07
C MET A 159 15.11 0.77 -0.83
N LEU A 160 15.92 0.53 -1.86
CA LEU A 160 17.26 -0.03 -1.72
C LEU A 160 18.19 0.90 -0.92
N ILE A 161 18.21 2.19 -1.22
CA ILE A 161 19.01 3.20 -0.50
C ILE A 161 18.55 3.33 0.95
N ALA A 162 17.25 3.23 1.19
CA ALA A 162 16.64 3.37 2.51
C ALA A 162 16.76 2.11 3.38
N PHE A 163 17.20 0.98 2.85
CA PHE A 163 17.20 -0.34 3.48
C PHE A 163 17.69 -0.35 4.93
N ARG A 164 18.79 0.31 5.25
CA ARG A 164 19.34 0.34 6.63
C ARG A 164 19.11 1.69 7.35
N ARG A 165 18.35 2.58 6.74
CA ARG A 165 18.12 3.94 7.25
C ARG A 165 16.73 4.15 7.82
N LEU A 166 15.76 3.35 7.36
CA LEU A 166 14.37 3.41 7.82
C LEU A 166 14.09 2.35 8.92
N PRO A 167 13.17 2.65 9.85
CA PRO A 167 12.56 1.62 10.68
C PRO A 167 11.98 0.48 9.83
N TRP A 168 12.13 -0.75 10.28
CA TRP A 168 11.69 -1.92 9.52
C TRP A 168 10.22 -1.87 9.10
N ALA A 169 9.33 -1.32 9.95
CA ALA A 169 7.93 -1.18 9.60
C ALA A 169 7.71 -0.31 8.35
N LEU A 170 8.44 0.80 8.23
CA LEU A 170 8.35 1.69 7.07
C LEU A 170 8.99 1.05 5.84
N TRP A 171 10.12 0.37 6.03
CA TRP A 171 10.82 -0.26 4.90
C TRP A 171 10.03 -1.44 4.33
N VAL A 172 9.52 -2.34 5.18
CA VAL A 172 8.72 -3.50 4.75
C VAL A 172 7.43 -3.02 4.06
N PHE A 173 6.73 -2.06 4.63
CA PHE A 173 5.52 -1.51 4.04
C PHE A 173 5.78 -0.82 2.70
N GLY A 174 6.79 0.05 2.63
CA GLY A 174 7.15 0.74 1.39
C GLY A 174 7.59 -0.22 0.29
N THR A 175 8.34 -1.26 0.64
CA THR A 175 8.76 -2.31 -0.31
C THR A 175 7.54 -3.14 -0.76
N GLY A 176 6.63 -3.48 0.15
CA GLY A 176 5.40 -4.23 -0.15
C GLY A 176 4.52 -3.49 -1.16
N ILE A 177 4.22 -2.21 -0.89
CA ILE A 177 3.44 -1.38 -1.84
C ILE A 177 4.16 -1.23 -3.18
N THR A 178 5.48 -0.97 -3.16
CA THR A 178 6.25 -0.83 -4.40
C THR A 178 6.20 -2.12 -5.22
N ALA A 179 6.37 -3.27 -4.57
CA ALA A 179 6.27 -4.57 -5.25
C ALA A 179 4.86 -4.81 -5.78
N ASN A 180 3.82 -4.50 -5.01
CA ASN A 180 2.43 -4.67 -5.43
C ASN A 180 2.12 -3.85 -6.69
N VAL A 181 2.52 -2.57 -6.71
CA VAL A 181 2.35 -1.69 -7.88
C VAL A 181 3.15 -2.17 -9.10
N LEU A 182 4.36 -2.70 -8.90
CA LEU A 182 5.22 -3.13 -10.01
C LEU A 182 4.81 -4.48 -10.61
N LEU A 183 4.14 -5.34 -9.84
CA LEU A 183 3.79 -6.72 -10.21
C LEU A 183 2.34 -6.87 -10.65
N SER A 184 1.54 -5.81 -10.60
CA SER A 184 0.16 -5.76 -11.08
C SER A 184 0.02 -4.78 -12.25
N ASP A 185 -0.87 -5.10 -13.19
CA ASP A 185 -1.29 -4.24 -14.29
C ASP A 185 -2.39 -3.26 -13.89
#